data_2e4afab09759f82cb147ed0675d3ac05
#
_entry.id   2e4afab09759f82cb147ed0675d3ac05
#
_cell.length_a   1.000
_cell.length_b   1.000
_cell.length_c   1.000
_cell.angle_alpha   90.00
_cell.angle_beta   90.00
_cell.angle_gamma   90.00
#
_symmetry.space_group_name_H-M   'P 1'
#
loop_
_entity.id
_entity.type
_entity.pdbx_description
1 polymer ?
#
loop_
_entity_poly.entity_id
_entity_poly.type
_entity_poly.pdbx_seq_one_letter_code
_entity_poly.pdbx_strand_id
1 'polypeptide(L)'
;KYRGVTALTPNKNEAYILTNNIDRNELILEKNLKKVRRDFDIEFIAMTQGDLGVKLITEKKTKTIPASKLKQVFDVSGAGDTIIASIAAGMIANISLQESLEIANIAAGIVISKIGTTPIEKHELINELETGHHGDKNKLITEKDLLRKLTHRQAKNEKIGFTNGCFDILHAGHVSYLEQAKNKVDFLIVGLNSDSSVRKLKGSNRPVINE
;
A
#
# COMPACT_ATOMS: atom_id res chain seq x y z
N LYS A 1 22.11 -23.58 11.24
CA LYS A 1 21.06 -24.01 10.30
C LYS A 1 20.69 -22.92 9.28
N TYR A 2 20.76 -21.62 9.65
CA TYR A 2 20.37 -20.48 8.81
C TYR A 2 21.55 -19.65 8.27
N ARG A 3 22.78 -20.16 8.34
CA ARG A 3 23.97 -19.41 7.92
C ARG A 3 24.01 -19.26 6.40
N GLY A 4 24.23 -18.03 5.93
CA GLY A 4 24.36 -17.71 4.50
C GLY A 4 23.03 -17.69 3.72
N VAL A 5 21.86 -17.69 4.41
CA VAL A 5 20.59 -17.47 3.73
C VAL A 5 20.43 -15.97 3.38
N THR A 6 19.81 -15.69 2.25
CA THR A 6 19.59 -14.30 1.81
C THR A 6 18.73 -13.52 2.81
N ALA A 7 17.65 -14.14 3.29
CA ALA A 7 16.72 -13.47 4.19
C ALA A 7 16.12 -14.38 5.24
N LEU A 8 15.66 -13.78 6.34
CA LEU A 8 14.73 -14.38 7.29
C LEU A 8 13.49 -13.49 7.41
N THR A 9 12.32 -14.13 7.50
CA THR A 9 11.03 -13.43 7.60
C THR A 9 10.25 -13.87 8.86
N PRO A 10 10.84 -13.74 10.06
CA PRO A 10 10.16 -14.15 11.28
C PRO A 10 8.98 -13.23 11.59
N ASN A 11 7.92 -13.79 12.18
CA ASN A 11 6.98 -12.99 12.91
C ASN A 11 7.56 -12.54 14.26
N LYS A 12 6.85 -11.66 14.98
CA LYS A 12 7.36 -11.10 16.24
C LYS A 12 7.66 -12.18 17.29
N ASN A 13 6.81 -13.20 17.40
CA ASN A 13 7.04 -14.31 18.36
C ASN A 13 8.24 -15.17 17.96
N GLU A 14 8.36 -15.51 16.69
CA GLU A 14 9.51 -16.23 16.15
C GLU A 14 10.82 -15.44 16.33
N ALA A 15 10.76 -14.11 16.17
CA ALA A 15 11.91 -13.26 16.40
C ALA A 15 12.35 -13.25 17.87
N TYR A 16 11.42 -13.26 18.81
CA TYR A 16 11.74 -13.42 20.23
C TYR A 16 12.42 -14.76 20.53
N ILE A 17 11.91 -15.85 19.95
CA ILE A 17 12.50 -17.19 20.10
C ILE A 17 13.88 -17.23 19.46
N LEU A 18 14.02 -16.76 18.22
CA LEU A 18 15.28 -16.72 17.47
C LEU A 18 16.38 -15.95 18.21
N THR A 19 16.02 -14.93 18.95
CA THR A 19 16.95 -14.07 19.68
C THR A 19 17.09 -14.43 21.15
N ASN A 20 16.41 -15.46 21.64
CA ASN A 20 16.33 -15.83 23.07
C ASN A 20 15.96 -14.64 23.97
N ASN A 21 15.05 -13.79 23.48
CA ASN A 21 14.59 -12.59 24.20
C ASN A 21 13.35 -12.94 25.03
N ILE A 22 13.58 -13.52 26.20
CA ILE A 22 12.54 -14.05 27.11
C ILE A 22 11.64 -12.91 27.61
N ASP A 23 12.21 -11.76 27.93
CA ASP A 23 11.50 -10.62 28.52
C ASP A 23 10.67 -9.82 27.49
N ARG A 24 10.69 -10.23 26.21
CA ARG A 24 9.98 -9.61 25.09
C ARG A 24 10.19 -8.08 24.98
N ASN A 25 11.39 -7.61 25.31
CA ASN A 25 11.78 -6.21 25.21
C ASN A 25 12.09 -5.87 23.74
N GLU A 26 11.35 -4.92 23.15
CA GLU A 26 11.47 -4.55 21.74
C GLU A 26 12.82 -3.89 21.38
N LEU A 27 13.38 -3.08 22.28
CA LEU A 27 14.68 -2.45 22.05
C LEU A 27 15.81 -3.50 22.01
N ILE A 28 15.73 -4.49 22.90
CA ILE A 28 16.65 -5.62 22.92
C ILE A 28 16.46 -6.51 21.70
N LEU A 29 15.20 -6.70 21.26
CA LEU A 29 14.88 -7.52 20.10
C LEU A 29 15.56 -6.98 18.83
N GLU A 30 15.45 -5.69 18.55
CA GLU A 30 16.08 -5.10 17.37
C GLU A 30 17.61 -5.24 17.39
N LYS A 31 18.22 -4.97 18.54
CA LYS A 31 19.67 -5.16 18.73
C LYS A 31 20.10 -6.60 18.47
N ASN A 32 19.33 -7.56 19.01
CA ASN A 32 19.64 -8.98 18.87
C ASN A 32 19.40 -9.47 17.44
N LEU A 33 18.37 -8.99 16.73
CA LEU A 33 18.14 -9.32 15.34
C LEU A 33 19.28 -8.79 14.44
N LYS A 34 19.80 -7.59 14.71
CA LYS A 34 21.01 -7.08 14.03
C LYS A 34 22.23 -7.98 14.28
N LYS A 35 22.36 -8.50 15.50
CA LYS A 35 23.42 -9.45 15.84
C LYS A 35 23.23 -10.78 15.09
N VAL A 36 22.02 -11.35 15.12
CA VAL A 36 21.69 -12.60 14.38
C VAL A 36 22.00 -12.43 12.90
N ARG A 37 21.55 -11.31 12.28
CA ARG A 37 21.83 -11.04 10.87
C ARG A 37 23.33 -11.13 10.55
N ARG A 38 24.16 -10.48 11.34
CA ARG A 38 25.61 -10.45 11.17
C ARG A 38 26.27 -11.81 11.45
N ASP A 39 25.93 -12.43 12.58
CA ASP A 39 26.59 -13.67 13.04
C ASP A 39 26.28 -14.87 12.12
N PHE A 40 25.12 -14.82 11.42
CA PHE A 40 24.70 -15.86 10.48
C PHE A 40 24.89 -15.47 9.01
N ASP A 41 25.52 -14.32 8.73
CA ASP A 41 25.75 -13.83 7.38
C ASP A 41 24.47 -13.75 6.53
N ILE A 42 23.45 -13.10 7.09
CA ILE A 42 22.14 -12.92 6.48
C ILE A 42 22.10 -11.52 5.86
N GLU A 43 21.65 -11.41 4.61
CA GLU A 43 21.61 -10.13 3.91
C GLU A 43 20.62 -9.15 4.55
N PHE A 44 19.40 -9.64 4.87
CA PHE A 44 18.41 -8.84 5.60
C PHE A 44 17.44 -9.71 6.42
N ILE A 45 16.79 -9.08 7.39
CA ILE A 45 15.67 -9.68 8.14
C ILE A 45 14.44 -8.80 7.92
N ALA A 46 13.34 -9.40 7.50
CA ALA A 46 12.03 -8.76 7.32
C ALA A 46 11.04 -9.30 8.37
N MET A 47 11.04 -8.71 9.56
CA MET A 47 10.18 -9.15 10.65
C MET A 47 8.75 -8.65 10.46
N THR A 48 7.79 -9.56 10.40
CA THR A 48 6.36 -9.21 10.30
C THR A 48 5.79 -8.80 11.66
N GLN A 49 5.00 -7.71 11.68
CA GLN A 49 4.47 -7.10 12.89
C GLN A 49 2.94 -6.92 12.85
N GLY A 50 2.23 -7.72 12.06
CA GLY A 50 0.79 -7.64 11.91
C GLY A 50 0.36 -6.29 11.29
N ASP A 51 -0.51 -5.58 11.98
CA ASP A 51 -1.05 -4.27 11.59
C ASP A 51 0.00 -3.16 11.48
N LEU A 52 1.15 -3.32 12.12
CA LEU A 52 2.29 -2.40 11.99
C LEU A 52 3.09 -2.61 10.70
N GLY A 53 2.85 -3.70 9.97
CA GLY A 53 3.55 -4.03 8.72
C GLY A 53 4.82 -4.84 8.91
N VAL A 54 5.89 -4.49 8.20
CA VAL A 54 7.14 -5.24 8.19
C VAL A 54 8.31 -4.36 8.64
N LYS A 55 9.06 -4.82 9.64
CA LYS A 55 10.32 -4.19 10.04
C LYS A 55 11.47 -4.80 9.27
N LEU A 56 12.04 -4.02 8.37
CA LEU A 56 13.24 -4.38 7.61
C LEU A 56 14.50 -4.03 8.40
N ILE A 57 15.37 -5.00 8.56
CA ILE A 57 16.67 -4.86 9.22
C ILE A 57 17.76 -5.27 8.23
N THR A 58 18.56 -4.31 7.80
CA THR A 58 19.72 -4.49 6.93
C THR A 58 21.00 -4.13 7.67
N GLU A 59 22.13 -4.24 7.02
CA GLU A 59 23.40 -3.77 7.57
C GLU A 59 23.37 -2.24 7.84
N LYS A 60 22.83 -1.47 6.89
CA LYS A 60 22.89 -0.01 6.91
C LYS A 60 21.78 0.65 7.69
N LYS A 61 20.60 0.04 7.72
CA LYS A 61 19.40 0.69 8.31
C LYS A 61 18.38 -0.31 8.85
N THR A 62 17.60 0.17 9.79
CA THR A 62 16.32 -0.43 10.20
C THR A 62 15.20 0.51 9.77
N LYS A 63 14.17 -0.01 9.12
CA LYS A 63 13.02 0.75 8.66
C LYS A 63 11.75 -0.08 8.82
N THR A 64 10.68 0.52 9.32
CA THR A 64 9.35 -0.10 9.28
C THR A 64 8.63 0.33 8.00
N ILE A 65 8.16 -0.65 7.24
CA ILE A 65 7.29 -0.47 6.08
C ILE A 65 5.88 -0.74 6.60
N PRO A 66 5.00 0.27 6.66
CA PRO A 66 3.68 0.13 7.26
C PRO A 66 2.82 -0.86 6.49
N ALA A 67 1.92 -1.55 7.20
CA ALA A 67 0.93 -2.41 6.56
C ALA A 67 0.00 -1.61 5.66
N SER A 68 -0.49 -2.25 4.60
CA SER A 68 -1.57 -1.68 3.79
C SER A 68 -2.83 -1.51 4.65
N LYS A 69 -3.48 -0.35 4.57
CA LYS A 69 -4.72 -0.05 5.31
C LYS A 69 -5.91 -0.74 4.63
N LEU A 70 -6.03 -2.04 4.77
CA LEU A 70 -7.22 -2.77 4.33
C LEU A 70 -8.33 -2.72 5.37
N LYS A 71 -9.56 -2.66 4.90
CA LYS A 71 -10.74 -2.29 5.72
C LYS A 71 -11.24 -3.38 6.66
N GLN A 72 -10.95 -4.67 6.40
CA GLN A 72 -11.39 -5.79 7.24
C GLN A 72 -10.37 -6.94 7.19
N VAL A 73 -10.04 -7.49 8.34
CA VAL A 73 -9.21 -8.69 8.48
C VAL A 73 -10.14 -9.83 8.82
N PHE A 74 -10.19 -10.87 8.00
CA PHE A 74 -10.98 -12.08 8.22
C PHE A 74 -10.13 -13.24 8.74
N ASP A 75 -8.98 -13.48 8.12
CA ASP A 75 -8.09 -14.57 8.49
C ASP A 75 -6.64 -14.16 8.24
N VAL A 76 -5.77 -14.33 9.22
CA VAL A 76 -4.34 -13.98 9.12
C VAL A 76 -3.50 -15.11 8.53
N SER A 77 -4.11 -16.27 8.24
CA SER A 77 -3.41 -17.43 7.69
C SER A 77 -2.88 -17.14 6.29
N GLY A 78 -1.64 -17.55 6.00
CA GLY A 78 -1.00 -17.37 4.71
C GLY A 78 -0.38 -15.98 4.47
N ALA A 79 -0.55 -15.00 5.37
CA ALA A 79 0.06 -13.69 5.23
C ALA A 79 1.60 -13.76 5.17
N GLY A 80 2.21 -14.54 6.07
CA GLY A 80 3.66 -14.73 6.11
C GLY A 80 4.21 -15.36 4.83
N ASP A 81 3.55 -16.41 4.34
CA ASP A 81 3.92 -17.11 3.10
C ASP A 81 3.81 -16.19 1.88
N THR A 82 2.76 -15.35 1.86
CA THR A 82 2.56 -14.35 0.81
C THR A 82 3.67 -13.30 0.83
N ILE A 83 4.10 -12.84 2.01
CA ILE A 83 5.21 -11.89 2.16
C ILE A 83 6.51 -12.49 1.61
N ILE A 84 6.85 -13.72 1.99
CA ILE A 84 8.05 -14.39 1.50
C ILE A 84 8.02 -14.55 -0.02
N ALA A 85 6.91 -15.04 -0.57
CA ALA A 85 6.75 -15.24 -2.00
C ALA A 85 6.87 -13.92 -2.77
N SER A 86 6.23 -12.85 -2.27
CA SER A 86 6.28 -11.53 -2.91
C SER A 86 7.67 -10.90 -2.87
N ILE A 87 8.40 -11.03 -1.76
CA ILE A 87 9.78 -10.56 -1.66
C ILE A 87 10.67 -11.31 -2.65
N ALA A 88 10.56 -12.65 -2.71
CA ALA A 88 11.35 -13.47 -3.62
C ALA A 88 11.06 -13.10 -5.09
N ALA A 89 9.79 -12.93 -5.45
CA ALA A 89 9.40 -12.49 -6.79
C ALA A 89 9.97 -11.10 -7.14
N GLY A 90 9.91 -10.16 -6.21
CA GLY A 90 10.47 -8.81 -6.39
C GLY A 90 11.99 -8.83 -6.58
N MET A 91 12.71 -9.65 -5.82
CA MET A 91 14.16 -9.83 -5.98
C MET A 91 14.52 -10.42 -7.36
N ILE A 92 13.78 -11.43 -7.82
CA ILE A 92 13.97 -12.03 -9.15
C ILE A 92 13.70 -11.00 -10.25
N ALA A 93 12.70 -10.14 -10.06
CA ALA A 93 12.36 -9.07 -11.00
C ALA A 93 13.27 -7.84 -10.92
N ASN A 94 14.34 -7.86 -10.10
CA ASN A 94 15.25 -6.76 -9.83
C ASN A 94 14.55 -5.49 -9.32
N ILE A 95 13.43 -5.64 -8.61
CA ILE A 95 12.75 -4.57 -7.90
C ILE A 95 13.52 -4.29 -6.60
N SER A 96 13.60 -3.03 -6.18
CA SER A 96 14.29 -2.70 -4.93
C SER A 96 13.66 -3.44 -3.74
N LEU A 97 14.47 -3.80 -2.74
CA LEU A 97 13.98 -4.51 -1.55
C LEU A 97 12.87 -3.73 -0.84
N GLN A 98 12.93 -2.41 -0.84
CA GLN A 98 11.88 -1.59 -0.23
C GLN A 98 10.55 -1.71 -1.00
N GLU A 99 10.58 -1.55 -2.31
CA GLU A 99 9.39 -1.70 -3.16
C GLU A 99 8.83 -3.13 -3.10
N SER A 100 9.71 -4.14 -3.08
CA SER A 100 9.29 -5.54 -2.90
C SER A 100 8.55 -5.76 -1.60
N LEU A 101 8.97 -5.12 -0.51
CA LEU A 101 8.29 -5.19 0.79
C LEU A 101 6.97 -4.39 0.82
N GLU A 102 6.90 -3.26 0.11
CA GLU A 102 5.65 -2.51 -0.05
C GLU A 102 4.61 -3.35 -0.82
N ILE A 103 5.02 -3.99 -1.91
CA ILE A 103 4.18 -4.92 -2.67
C ILE A 103 3.78 -6.12 -1.81
N ALA A 104 4.72 -6.69 -1.04
CA ALA A 104 4.45 -7.81 -0.15
C ALA A 104 3.42 -7.47 0.94
N ASN A 105 3.47 -6.27 1.52
CA ASN A 105 2.48 -5.80 2.48
C ASN A 105 1.08 -5.67 1.84
N ILE A 106 1.00 -5.18 0.61
CA ILE A 106 -0.26 -5.09 -0.14
C ILE A 106 -0.81 -6.48 -0.41
N ALA A 107 0.03 -7.39 -0.91
CA ALA A 107 -0.34 -8.76 -1.21
C ALA A 107 -0.84 -9.50 0.04
N ALA A 108 -0.11 -9.40 1.16
CA ALA A 108 -0.52 -9.98 2.44
C ALA A 108 -1.86 -9.40 2.92
N GLY A 109 -2.04 -8.09 2.77
CA GLY A 109 -3.29 -7.41 3.09
C GLY A 109 -4.49 -7.99 2.31
N ILE A 110 -4.34 -8.22 1.00
CA ILE A 110 -5.39 -8.85 0.18
C ILE A 110 -5.72 -10.25 0.70
N VAL A 111 -4.70 -11.04 1.01
CA VAL A 111 -4.89 -12.42 1.52
C VAL A 111 -5.66 -12.44 2.83
N ILE A 112 -5.28 -11.60 3.81
CA ILE A 112 -5.97 -11.56 5.11
C ILE A 112 -7.39 -10.97 5.04
N SER A 113 -7.75 -10.33 3.94
CA SER A 113 -9.12 -9.86 3.70
C SER A 113 -10.05 -10.93 3.13
N LYS A 114 -9.54 -12.14 2.91
CA LYS A 114 -10.30 -13.29 2.43
C LYS A 114 -10.57 -14.28 3.55
N ILE A 115 -11.60 -15.11 3.40
CA ILE A 115 -11.89 -16.20 4.33
C ILE A 115 -11.09 -17.43 3.91
N GLY A 116 -10.30 -17.97 4.82
CA GLY A 116 -9.44 -19.13 4.59
C GLY A 116 -8.16 -18.81 3.83
N THR A 117 -7.27 -19.82 3.68
CA THR A 117 -6.00 -19.72 2.95
C THR A 117 -6.24 -19.67 1.44
N THR A 118 -6.59 -18.51 0.93
CA THR A 118 -6.83 -18.29 -0.49
C THR A 118 -5.63 -17.56 -1.12
N PRO A 119 -5.03 -18.09 -2.21
CA PRO A 119 -3.92 -17.40 -2.87
C PRO A 119 -4.36 -16.08 -3.46
N ILE A 120 -3.41 -15.16 -3.58
CA ILE A 120 -3.63 -13.90 -4.28
C ILE A 120 -3.60 -14.12 -5.80
N GLU A 121 -4.53 -13.50 -6.51
CA GLU A 121 -4.52 -13.49 -7.97
C GLU A 121 -3.88 -12.23 -8.53
N LYS A 122 -3.27 -12.35 -9.72
CA LYS A 122 -2.55 -11.24 -10.36
C LYS A 122 -3.42 -9.99 -10.52
N HIS A 123 -4.68 -10.15 -10.90
CA HIS A 123 -5.58 -9.02 -11.12
C HIS A 123 -5.92 -8.29 -9.81
N GLU A 124 -6.01 -9.00 -8.67
CA GLU A 124 -6.27 -8.41 -7.37
C GLU A 124 -5.10 -7.53 -6.93
N LEU A 125 -3.87 -8.04 -7.09
CA LEU A 125 -2.67 -7.27 -6.77
C LEU A 125 -2.55 -6.02 -7.64
N ILE A 126 -2.78 -6.15 -8.95
CA ILE A 126 -2.75 -5.01 -9.87
C ILE A 126 -3.81 -3.97 -9.48
N ASN A 127 -5.04 -4.40 -9.24
CA ASN A 127 -6.11 -3.50 -8.82
C ASN A 127 -5.77 -2.77 -7.52
N GLU A 128 -5.20 -3.47 -6.53
CA GLU A 128 -4.82 -2.86 -5.26
C GLU A 128 -3.62 -1.93 -5.41
N LEU A 129 -2.63 -2.27 -6.25
CA LEU A 129 -1.52 -1.37 -6.58
C LEU A 129 -1.98 -0.12 -7.30
N GLU A 130 -2.96 -0.23 -8.19
CA GLU A 130 -3.54 0.90 -8.92
C GLU A 130 -4.47 1.76 -8.02
N THR A 131 -5.18 1.14 -7.09
CA THR A 131 -6.17 1.80 -6.21
C THR A 131 -5.65 2.05 -4.80
N GLY A 132 -4.92 1.13 -4.20
CA GLY A 132 -4.53 1.08 -2.79
C GLY A 132 -3.31 1.92 -2.43
N HIS A 133 -2.39 2.19 -3.36
CA HIS A 133 -1.36 3.22 -3.17
C HIS A 133 -1.95 4.63 -3.15
N HIS A 134 -3.23 4.75 -3.44
CA HIS A 134 -4.01 5.98 -3.44
C HIS A 134 -5.13 5.98 -2.37
N GLY A 135 -5.01 5.15 -1.33
CA GLY A 135 -5.89 5.22 -0.17
C GLY A 135 -5.92 6.63 0.40
N ASP A 136 -6.98 7.35 0.10
CA ASP A 136 -7.47 8.63 0.63
C ASP A 136 -6.60 9.90 0.56
N LYS A 137 -5.30 9.84 0.23
CA LYS A 137 -4.50 11.08 0.13
C LYS A 137 -4.11 11.50 -1.28
N ASN A 138 -4.33 10.69 -2.32
CA ASN A 138 -3.88 11.00 -3.68
C ASN A 138 -4.92 10.71 -4.78
N LYS A 139 -6.19 10.97 -4.51
CA LYS A 139 -7.17 11.17 -5.60
C LYS A 139 -6.89 12.47 -6.36
N LEU A 140 -6.19 13.43 -5.74
CA LEU A 140 -5.62 14.59 -6.42
C LEU A 140 -4.37 14.14 -7.17
N ILE A 141 -4.40 14.24 -8.48
CA ILE A 141 -3.29 13.88 -9.35
C ILE A 141 -2.84 15.10 -10.16
N THR A 142 -1.54 15.15 -10.45
CA THR A 142 -1.02 16.22 -11.33
C THR A 142 -1.47 15.98 -12.76
N GLU A 143 -1.50 17.03 -13.57
CA GLU A 143 -1.79 16.94 -15.00
C GLU A 143 -0.87 15.92 -15.70
N LYS A 144 0.42 15.93 -15.36
CA LYS A 144 1.41 14.99 -15.92
C LYS A 144 1.07 13.53 -15.59
N ASP A 145 0.64 13.24 -14.36
CA ASP A 145 0.26 11.90 -13.94
C ASP A 145 -1.08 11.48 -14.56
N LEU A 146 -2.00 12.44 -14.72
CA LEU A 146 -3.25 12.21 -15.42
C LEU A 146 -2.98 11.80 -16.87
N LEU A 147 -2.16 12.55 -17.60
CA LEU A 147 -1.83 12.25 -18.99
C LEU A 147 -1.23 10.84 -19.15
N ARG A 148 -0.32 10.44 -18.26
CA ARG A 148 0.22 9.06 -18.28
C ARG A 148 -0.86 8.00 -18.07
N LYS A 149 -1.78 8.22 -17.12
CA LYS A 149 -2.90 7.31 -16.87
C LYS A 149 -3.85 7.24 -18.07
N LEU A 150 -4.12 8.37 -18.70
CA LEU A 150 -5.00 8.44 -19.88
C LEU A 150 -4.43 7.66 -21.07
N THR A 151 -3.14 7.83 -21.37
CA THR A 151 -2.47 7.10 -22.45
C THR A 151 -2.61 5.58 -22.25
N HIS A 152 -2.39 5.10 -21.03
CA HIS A 152 -2.52 3.68 -20.72
C HIS A 152 -3.96 3.15 -20.88
N ARG A 153 -4.95 3.93 -20.43
CA ARG A 153 -6.38 3.57 -20.50
C ARG A 153 -6.92 3.61 -21.92
N GLN A 154 -6.50 4.63 -22.68
CA GLN A 154 -6.84 4.73 -24.11
C GLN A 154 -6.31 3.54 -24.92
N ALA A 155 -5.08 3.07 -24.60
CA ALA A 155 -4.52 1.87 -25.23
C ALA A 155 -5.34 0.59 -24.93
N LYS A 156 -6.12 0.59 -23.84
CA LYS A 156 -7.05 -0.49 -23.48
C LYS A 156 -8.47 -0.29 -24.01
N ASN A 157 -8.72 0.78 -24.79
CA ASN A 157 -10.05 1.18 -25.27
C ASN A 157 -11.07 1.44 -24.13
N GLU A 158 -10.60 1.85 -22.95
CA GLU A 158 -11.47 2.18 -21.83
C GLU A 158 -12.25 3.47 -22.12
N LYS A 159 -13.53 3.50 -21.72
CA LYS A 159 -14.39 4.67 -21.85
C LYS A 159 -14.07 5.66 -20.72
N ILE A 160 -13.56 6.82 -21.12
CA ILE A 160 -13.14 7.87 -20.18
C ILE A 160 -14.21 8.96 -20.13
N GLY A 161 -14.64 9.33 -18.95
CA GLY A 161 -15.55 10.45 -18.68
C GLY A 161 -14.84 11.59 -17.99
N PHE A 162 -15.30 12.82 -18.24
CA PHE A 162 -14.84 14.01 -17.56
C PHE A 162 -16.05 14.78 -17.01
N THR A 163 -15.90 15.27 -15.79
CA THR A 163 -16.79 16.26 -15.19
C THR A 163 -15.98 17.27 -14.37
N ASN A 164 -16.59 18.38 -14.01
CA ASN A 164 -15.93 19.37 -13.15
C ASN A 164 -16.93 20.05 -12.23
N GLY A 165 -16.42 20.68 -11.18
CA GLY A 165 -17.23 21.44 -10.24
C GLY A 165 -16.44 22.07 -9.12
N CYS A 166 -17.10 22.99 -8.41
CA CYS A 166 -16.53 23.63 -7.23
C CYS A 166 -16.56 22.71 -6.00
N PHE A 167 -17.56 21.85 -5.88
CA PHE A 167 -17.81 20.94 -4.75
C PHE A 167 -17.61 21.58 -3.36
N ASP A 168 -17.90 22.86 -3.28
CA ASP A 168 -17.69 23.72 -2.11
C ASP A 168 -18.42 23.20 -0.86
N ILE A 169 -19.69 22.79 -1.01
CA ILE A 169 -20.45 22.05 0.00
C ILE A 169 -20.97 20.79 -0.65
N LEU A 170 -20.48 19.64 -0.21
CA LEU A 170 -20.96 18.36 -0.69
C LEU A 170 -22.35 18.06 -0.12
N HIS A 171 -23.22 17.55 -0.97
CA HIS A 171 -24.55 17.08 -0.62
C HIS A 171 -24.91 15.82 -1.40
N ALA A 172 -25.98 15.11 -1.00
CA ALA A 172 -26.39 13.86 -1.62
C ALA A 172 -26.53 13.94 -3.15
N GLY A 173 -26.94 15.07 -3.69
CA GLY A 173 -27.04 15.29 -5.13
C GLY A 173 -25.68 15.23 -5.85
N HIS A 174 -24.62 15.73 -5.26
CA HIS A 174 -23.27 15.61 -5.82
C HIS A 174 -22.81 14.14 -5.83
N VAL A 175 -23.06 13.41 -4.74
CA VAL A 175 -22.69 11.99 -4.62
C VAL A 175 -23.43 11.17 -5.69
N SER A 176 -24.75 11.31 -5.75
CA SER A 176 -25.58 10.60 -6.74
C SER A 176 -25.18 10.93 -8.18
N TYR A 177 -24.90 12.20 -8.48
CA TYR A 177 -24.44 12.62 -9.80
C TYR A 177 -23.10 11.95 -10.18
N LEU A 178 -22.12 11.97 -9.27
CA LEU A 178 -20.80 11.36 -9.51
C LEU A 178 -20.89 9.84 -9.66
N GLU A 179 -21.73 9.17 -8.86
CA GLU A 179 -22.01 7.74 -9.00
C GLU A 179 -22.63 7.41 -10.35
N GLN A 180 -23.65 8.17 -10.77
CA GLN A 180 -24.27 7.98 -12.07
C GLN A 180 -23.31 8.22 -13.23
N ALA A 181 -22.46 9.25 -13.12
CA ALA A 181 -21.41 9.51 -14.11
C ALA A 181 -20.39 8.37 -14.17
N LYS A 182 -19.94 7.88 -12.98
CA LYS A 182 -18.98 6.74 -12.89
C LYS A 182 -19.55 5.47 -13.50
N ASN A 183 -20.82 5.18 -13.31
CA ASN A 183 -21.48 3.99 -13.85
C ASN A 183 -21.59 3.98 -15.40
N LYS A 184 -21.34 5.10 -16.06
CA LYS A 184 -21.39 5.24 -17.53
C LYS A 184 -20.03 5.14 -18.21
N VAL A 185 -18.95 5.05 -17.43
CA VAL A 185 -17.57 5.09 -17.91
C VAL A 185 -16.67 4.15 -17.09
N ASP A 186 -15.61 3.70 -17.70
CA ASP A 186 -14.60 2.86 -17.02
C ASP A 186 -13.71 3.72 -16.10
N PHE A 187 -13.42 4.95 -16.51
CA PHE A 187 -12.62 5.91 -15.75
C PHE A 187 -13.27 7.29 -15.76
N LEU A 188 -13.57 7.82 -14.58
CA LEU A 188 -14.13 9.17 -14.40
C LEU A 188 -13.06 10.12 -13.88
N ILE A 189 -12.89 11.24 -14.57
CA ILE A 189 -12.04 12.35 -14.16
C ILE A 189 -12.94 13.44 -13.62
N VAL A 190 -12.60 13.96 -12.44
CA VAL A 190 -13.29 15.09 -11.80
C VAL A 190 -12.34 16.27 -11.70
N GLY A 191 -12.58 17.31 -12.47
CA GLY A 191 -11.87 18.58 -12.35
C GLY A 191 -12.40 19.37 -11.15
N LEU A 192 -11.55 19.54 -10.12
CA LEU A 192 -11.90 20.36 -8.96
C LEU A 192 -11.47 21.83 -9.21
N ASN A 193 -12.37 22.78 -8.99
CA ASN A 193 -12.02 24.18 -9.04
C ASN A 193 -11.14 24.56 -7.85
N SER A 194 -10.06 25.30 -8.11
CA SER A 194 -9.22 25.84 -7.03
C SER A 194 -9.99 26.84 -6.16
N ASP A 195 -9.58 26.97 -4.91
CA ASP A 195 -10.16 27.96 -3.99
C ASP A 195 -10.20 29.37 -4.58
N SER A 196 -9.17 29.77 -5.31
CA SER A 196 -9.09 31.06 -5.99
C SER A 196 -10.17 31.21 -7.07
N SER A 197 -10.43 30.12 -7.82
CA SER A 197 -11.49 30.09 -8.83
C SER A 197 -12.87 30.12 -8.19
N VAL A 198 -13.07 29.37 -7.10
CA VAL A 198 -14.34 29.38 -6.36
C VAL A 198 -14.65 30.76 -5.79
N ARG A 199 -13.65 31.44 -5.21
CA ARG A 199 -13.81 32.83 -4.73
C ARG A 199 -14.25 33.79 -5.83
N LYS A 200 -13.68 33.67 -7.02
CA LYS A 200 -14.07 34.50 -8.17
C LYS A 200 -15.52 34.25 -8.64
N LEU A 201 -15.95 33.00 -8.57
CA LEU A 201 -17.28 32.58 -9.06
C LEU A 201 -18.40 32.81 -8.05
N LYS A 202 -18.13 32.60 -6.75
CA LYS A 202 -19.15 32.56 -5.70
C LYS A 202 -18.99 33.63 -4.61
N GLY A 203 -17.95 34.46 -4.70
CA GLY A 203 -17.70 35.56 -3.74
C GLY A 203 -16.57 35.22 -2.73
N SER A 204 -16.11 36.27 -2.04
CA SER A 204 -14.93 36.26 -1.19
C SER A 204 -15.02 35.29 0.02
N ASN A 205 -16.25 34.97 0.45
CA ASN A 205 -16.49 34.06 1.61
C ASN A 205 -16.58 32.59 1.19
N ARG A 206 -16.15 32.25 0.00
CA ARG A 206 -16.13 30.87 -0.56
C ARG A 206 -14.74 30.47 -1.00
N PRO A 207 -14.39 29.18 -0.94
CA PRO A 207 -15.23 28.07 -0.52
C PRO A 207 -15.39 27.99 1.01
N VAL A 208 -16.40 27.22 1.46
CA VAL A 208 -16.59 26.86 2.88
C VAL A 208 -15.62 25.74 3.26
N ILE A 209 -15.39 24.81 2.32
CA ILE A 209 -14.42 23.71 2.46
C ILE A 209 -13.34 23.92 1.42
N ASN A 210 -12.09 24.04 1.85
CA ASN A 210 -10.92 24.22 0.98
C ASN A 210 -10.63 22.96 0.15
N GLU A 211 -9.95 23.15 -1.01
CA GLU A 211 -9.49 22.10 -1.92
C GLU A 211 -8.45 21.15 -1.29
#